data_96eeeba46c3c9f9ca4c2820a1503bac4
#
_entry.id   96eeeba46c3c9f9ca4c2820a1503bac4
#
_cell.length_a   1.000
_cell.length_b   1.000
_cell.length_c   1.000
_cell.angle_alpha   90.00
_cell.angle_beta   90.00
_cell.angle_gamma   90.00
#
_symmetry.space_group_name_H-M   'P 1'
#
loop_
_entity.id
_entity.type
_entity.pdbx_description
1 polymer ?
#
loop_
_entity_poly.entity_id
_entity_poly.type
_entity_poly.pdbx_seq_one_letter_code
_entity_poly.pdbx_strand_id
1 'polypeptide(L)'
;HTDGKELITASVLAYEVFCRLSDQFELGVFDQATTGVISCVMGSSKILGLSREQMLEAINLAIAPNISLAQTRFGELSLWKGCALANAARNAVFAAFLAKDGMTGPSPIFDGRCGFFEAVSSGPFQLEEFGGEGKAFRIMDVVIKKYPCGLFAQTAIDAAVKLRSRISSVDE
;
A
#
# COMPACT_ATOMS: atom_id res chain seq x y z
N HIS A 1 -20.70 1.65 -14.54
CA HIS A 1 -21.08 1.21 -13.19
C HIS A 1 -20.13 0.11 -12.76
N THR A 2 -19.44 0.29 -11.64
CA THR A 2 -18.61 -0.74 -11.01
C THR A 2 -19.51 -1.57 -10.10
N ASP A 3 -19.51 -2.87 -10.22
CA ASP A 3 -20.23 -3.77 -9.33
C ASP A 3 -19.37 -4.19 -8.11
N GLY A 4 -20.01 -4.86 -7.15
CA GLY A 4 -19.31 -5.31 -5.93
C GLY A 4 -18.21 -6.35 -6.19
N LYS A 5 -18.35 -7.17 -7.23
CA LYS A 5 -17.35 -8.16 -7.62
C LYS A 5 -16.10 -7.50 -8.20
N GLU A 6 -16.28 -6.49 -9.05
CA GLU A 6 -15.18 -5.69 -9.61
C GLU A 6 -14.43 -4.95 -8.51
N LEU A 7 -15.15 -4.37 -7.52
CA LEU A 7 -14.53 -3.71 -6.37
C LEU A 7 -13.69 -4.69 -5.54
N ILE A 8 -14.21 -5.89 -5.24
CA ILE A 8 -13.46 -6.91 -4.51
C ILE A 8 -12.23 -7.33 -5.32
N THR A 9 -12.35 -7.57 -6.61
CA THR A 9 -11.23 -7.95 -7.48
C THR A 9 -10.13 -6.89 -7.48
N ALA A 10 -10.49 -5.64 -7.61
CA ALA A 10 -9.54 -4.53 -7.58
C ALA A 10 -8.86 -4.36 -6.20
N SER A 11 -9.62 -4.59 -5.13
CA SER A 11 -9.08 -4.58 -3.77
C SER A 11 -8.07 -5.71 -3.55
N VAL A 12 -8.39 -6.92 -3.99
CA VAL A 12 -7.48 -8.08 -3.93
C VAL A 12 -6.21 -7.79 -4.72
N LEU A 13 -6.32 -7.23 -5.93
CA LEU A 13 -5.15 -6.83 -6.73
C LEU A 13 -4.29 -5.78 -6.00
N ALA A 14 -4.90 -4.76 -5.40
CA ALA A 14 -4.16 -3.76 -4.65
C ALA A 14 -3.42 -4.37 -3.45
N TYR A 15 -4.06 -5.26 -2.69
CA TYR A 15 -3.39 -5.99 -1.60
C TYR A 15 -2.25 -6.89 -2.11
N GLU A 16 -2.46 -7.59 -3.21
CA GLU A 16 -1.47 -8.47 -3.82
C GLU A 16 -0.19 -7.68 -4.17
N VAL A 17 -0.35 -6.54 -4.83
CA VAL A 17 0.78 -5.66 -5.19
C VAL A 17 1.44 -5.08 -3.94
N PHE A 18 0.66 -4.60 -2.98
CA PHE A 18 1.19 -4.00 -1.75
C PHE A 18 2.03 -4.98 -0.93
N CYS A 19 1.50 -6.18 -0.70
CA CYS A 19 2.19 -7.21 0.07
C CYS A 19 3.48 -7.64 -0.62
N ARG A 20 3.43 -7.90 -1.93
CA ARG A 20 4.61 -8.33 -2.69
C ARG A 20 5.69 -7.26 -2.75
N LEU A 21 5.33 -5.99 -2.90
CA LEU A 21 6.30 -4.89 -2.81
C LEU A 21 6.93 -4.82 -1.42
N SER A 22 6.12 -5.02 -0.38
CA SER A 22 6.60 -4.98 1.01
C SER A 22 7.56 -6.13 1.35
N ASP A 23 7.49 -7.25 0.64
CA ASP A 23 8.38 -8.40 0.82
C ASP A 23 9.73 -8.23 0.09
N GLN A 24 9.86 -7.25 -0.83
CA GLN A 24 11.04 -7.14 -1.69
C GLN A 24 12.15 -6.27 -1.12
N PHE A 25 11.82 -5.25 -0.34
CA PHE A 25 12.80 -4.30 0.15
C PHE A 25 12.32 -3.55 1.39
N GLU A 26 13.27 -3.07 2.16
CA GLU A 26 13.03 -2.21 3.31
C GLU A 26 12.84 -0.75 2.84
N LEU A 27 11.79 -0.09 3.32
CA LEU A 27 11.50 1.29 2.93
C LEU A 27 12.48 2.32 3.51
N GLY A 28 13.24 1.97 4.55
CA GLY A 28 14.22 2.87 5.16
C GLY A 28 13.60 4.18 5.64
N VAL A 29 13.95 5.27 4.97
CA VAL A 29 13.47 6.63 5.29
C VAL A 29 12.11 6.96 4.66
N PHE A 30 11.51 6.03 3.94
CA PHE A 30 10.24 6.23 3.25
C PHE A 30 9.07 5.58 4.01
N ASP A 31 7.89 6.20 3.87
CA ASP A 31 6.64 5.69 4.45
C ASP A 31 6.00 4.63 3.54
N GLN A 32 5.22 3.74 4.14
CA GLN A 32 4.41 2.75 3.42
C GLN A 32 3.46 3.36 2.37
N ALA A 33 3.14 4.64 2.46
CA ALA A 33 2.38 5.33 1.44
C ALA A 33 3.11 5.37 0.08
N THR A 34 4.44 5.23 0.08
CA THR A 34 5.27 5.12 -1.14
C THR A 34 4.97 3.84 -1.93
N THR A 35 4.84 2.69 -1.27
CA THR A 35 4.37 1.45 -1.92
C THR A 35 2.86 1.43 -2.08
N GLY A 36 2.17 2.12 -1.16
CA GLY A 36 0.73 2.26 -1.18
C GLY A 36 0.18 2.94 -2.44
N VAL A 37 0.86 3.97 -2.95
CA VAL A 37 0.42 4.63 -4.18
C VAL A 37 0.49 3.69 -5.39
N ILE A 38 1.52 2.83 -5.45
CA ILE A 38 1.69 1.83 -6.53
C ILE A 38 0.56 0.79 -6.48
N SER A 39 0.28 0.27 -5.29
CA SER A 39 -0.80 -0.71 -5.11
C SER A 39 -2.18 -0.12 -5.41
N CYS A 40 -2.44 1.09 -4.94
CA CYS A 40 -3.71 1.77 -5.16
C CYS A 40 -3.93 2.12 -6.63
N VAL A 41 -2.89 2.51 -7.39
CA VAL A 41 -3.04 2.82 -8.81
C VAL A 41 -3.34 1.56 -9.63
N MET A 42 -2.81 0.40 -9.26
CA MET A 42 -3.15 -0.87 -9.90
C MET A 42 -4.64 -1.23 -9.70
N GLY A 43 -5.14 -1.14 -8.47
CA GLY A 43 -6.56 -1.35 -8.18
C GLY A 43 -7.47 -0.35 -8.89
N SER A 44 -7.11 0.94 -8.88
CA SER A 44 -7.88 2.00 -9.54
C SER A 44 -7.91 1.81 -11.05
N SER A 45 -6.79 1.47 -11.66
CA SER A 45 -6.67 1.18 -13.09
C SER A 45 -7.55 0.00 -13.51
N LYS A 46 -7.61 -1.04 -12.67
CA LYS A 46 -8.48 -2.19 -12.89
C LYS A 46 -9.96 -1.80 -12.89
N ILE A 47 -10.41 -1.01 -11.91
CA ILE A 47 -11.79 -0.51 -11.82
C ILE A 47 -12.15 0.38 -13.02
N LEU A 48 -11.22 1.23 -13.45
CA LEU A 48 -11.44 2.13 -14.58
C LEU A 48 -11.35 1.45 -15.95
N GLY A 49 -10.99 0.16 -15.99
CA GLY A 49 -10.86 -0.63 -17.21
C GLY A 49 -9.74 -0.13 -18.13
N LEU A 50 -8.62 0.32 -17.55
CA LEU A 50 -7.49 0.83 -18.33
C LEU A 50 -6.83 -0.32 -19.12
N SER A 51 -6.33 0.00 -20.32
CA SER A 51 -5.47 -0.90 -21.08
C SER A 51 -4.14 -1.12 -20.35
N ARG A 52 -3.35 -2.10 -20.79
CA ARG A 52 -2.01 -2.35 -20.25
C ARG A 52 -1.12 -1.10 -20.38
N GLU A 53 -1.14 -0.47 -21.52
CA GLU A 53 -0.37 0.75 -21.82
C GLU A 53 -0.80 1.89 -20.91
N GLN A 54 -2.10 2.13 -20.78
CA GLN A 54 -2.64 3.15 -19.87
C GLN A 54 -2.31 2.84 -18.41
N MET A 55 -2.32 1.57 -18.01
CA MET A 55 -1.93 1.17 -16.65
C MET A 55 -0.46 1.45 -16.38
N LEU A 56 0.43 1.22 -17.33
CA LEU A 56 1.85 1.57 -17.22
C LEU A 56 2.03 3.08 -17.04
N GLU A 57 1.31 3.88 -17.82
CA GLU A 57 1.36 5.35 -17.68
C GLU A 57 0.78 5.81 -16.33
N ALA A 58 -0.28 5.18 -15.86
CA ALA A 58 -0.84 5.46 -14.53
C ALA A 58 0.17 5.18 -13.40
N ILE A 59 0.94 4.09 -13.50
CA ILE A 59 2.01 3.76 -12.55
C ILE A 59 3.12 4.82 -12.61
N ASN A 60 3.58 5.19 -13.80
CA ASN A 60 4.59 6.22 -14.00
C ASN A 60 4.16 7.55 -13.36
N LEU A 61 2.93 7.98 -13.63
CA LEU A 61 2.33 9.21 -13.08
C LEU A 61 2.13 9.13 -11.56
N ALA A 62 1.79 7.95 -11.02
CA ALA A 62 1.56 7.78 -9.60
C ALA A 62 2.87 7.80 -8.79
N ILE A 63 3.93 7.19 -9.28
CA ILE A 63 5.20 7.07 -8.55
C ILE A 63 5.93 8.41 -8.48
N ALA A 64 6.10 9.09 -9.62
CA ALA A 64 7.01 10.23 -9.73
C ALA A 64 6.79 11.33 -8.67
N PRO A 65 5.56 11.79 -8.36
CA PRO A 65 5.32 12.86 -7.39
C PRO A 65 4.97 12.36 -5.98
N ASN A 66 4.96 11.06 -5.69
CA ASN A 66 4.34 10.53 -4.46
C ASN A 66 5.28 9.67 -3.60
N ILE A 67 6.54 10.09 -3.48
CA ILE A 67 7.46 9.49 -2.52
C ILE A 67 7.23 10.11 -1.15
N SER A 68 6.77 9.32 -0.19
CA SER A 68 6.36 9.77 1.15
C SER A 68 7.45 9.49 2.17
N LEU A 69 7.69 10.43 3.10
CA LEU A 69 8.71 10.31 4.14
C LEU A 69 8.20 9.57 5.38
N ALA A 70 9.02 8.68 5.93
CA ALA A 70 8.74 7.97 7.18
C ALA A 70 8.59 8.89 8.39
N GLN A 71 9.02 10.16 8.31
CA GLN A 71 8.81 11.17 9.37
C GLN A 71 7.33 11.29 9.77
N THR A 72 6.40 10.90 8.88
CA THR A 72 4.97 10.74 9.19
C THR A 72 4.70 9.87 10.43
N ARG A 73 5.64 8.96 10.79
CA ARG A 73 5.47 7.96 11.87
C ARG A 73 6.44 8.14 13.03
N PHE A 74 7.35 9.10 12.95
CA PHE A 74 8.38 9.35 13.96
C PHE A 74 8.21 10.71 14.63
N GLY A 75 8.79 10.85 15.83
CA GLY A 75 8.71 12.08 16.63
C GLY A 75 7.30 12.35 17.15
N GLU A 76 6.91 13.61 17.20
CA GLU A 76 5.56 14.03 17.58
C GLU A 76 4.55 13.71 16.46
N LEU A 77 3.63 12.82 16.77
CA LEU A 77 2.67 12.33 15.78
C LEU A 77 1.57 13.35 15.51
N SER A 78 1.42 13.73 14.25
CA SER A 78 0.33 14.59 13.79
C SER A 78 -0.87 13.79 13.27
N LEU A 79 -1.99 14.48 13.04
CA LEU A 79 -3.17 13.91 12.39
C LEU A 79 -2.89 13.38 10.98
N TRP A 80 -1.84 13.88 10.33
CA TRP A 80 -1.39 13.41 9.02
C TRP A 80 -1.07 11.92 8.97
N LYS A 81 -0.64 11.32 10.06
CA LYS A 81 -0.40 9.87 10.14
C LYS A 81 -1.62 9.04 9.73
N GLY A 82 -2.83 9.49 10.05
CA GLY A 82 -4.07 8.85 9.63
C GLY A 82 -4.43 9.11 8.16
N CYS A 83 -3.88 10.16 7.56
CA CYS A 83 -4.21 10.60 6.19
C CYS A 83 -3.17 10.15 5.15
N ALA A 84 -1.98 9.72 5.52
CA ALA A 84 -0.88 9.47 4.59
C ALA A 84 -1.24 8.45 3.50
N LEU A 85 -1.76 7.28 3.87
CA LEU A 85 -2.16 6.26 2.90
C LEU A 85 -3.42 6.66 2.13
N ALA A 86 -4.37 7.36 2.76
CA ALA A 86 -5.55 7.88 2.09
C ALA A 86 -5.18 8.92 1.02
N ASN A 87 -4.16 9.77 1.28
CA ASN A 87 -3.63 10.70 0.30
C ASN A 87 -2.93 9.96 -0.86
N ALA A 88 -2.17 8.91 -0.58
CA ALA A 88 -1.59 8.08 -1.63
C ALA A 88 -2.67 7.45 -2.53
N ALA A 89 -3.74 6.92 -1.94
CA ALA A 89 -4.88 6.38 -2.69
C ALA A 89 -5.58 7.45 -3.54
N ARG A 90 -5.81 8.67 -2.99
CA ARG A 90 -6.35 9.79 -3.76
C ARG A 90 -5.50 10.12 -4.99
N ASN A 91 -4.18 10.20 -4.80
CA ASN A 91 -3.24 10.52 -5.87
C ASN A 91 -3.16 9.38 -6.91
N ALA A 92 -3.27 8.13 -6.47
CA ALA A 92 -3.34 6.97 -7.35
C ALA A 92 -4.58 7.00 -8.25
N VAL A 93 -5.75 7.32 -7.70
CA VAL A 93 -6.99 7.49 -8.47
C VAL A 93 -6.83 8.63 -9.49
N PHE A 94 -6.26 9.76 -9.07
CA PHE A 94 -6.02 10.88 -9.96
C PHE A 94 -5.06 10.51 -11.11
N ALA A 95 -3.95 9.82 -10.83
CA ALA A 95 -3.02 9.34 -11.85
C ALA A 95 -3.70 8.39 -12.85
N ALA A 96 -4.57 7.48 -12.35
CA ALA A 96 -5.32 6.58 -13.21
C ALA A 96 -6.28 7.33 -14.17
N PHE A 97 -6.93 8.40 -13.71
CA PHE A 97 -7.75 9.26 -14.59
C PHE A 97 -6.91 10.00 -15.61
N LEU A 98 -5.76 10.56 -15.21
CA LEU A 98 -4.86 11.24 -16.15
C LEU A 98 -4.40 10.29 -17.27
N ALA A 99 -3.99 9.08 -16.91
CA ALA A 99 -3.59 8.06 -17.88
C ALA A 99 -4.75 7.62 -18.79
N LYS A 100 -5.97 7.52 -18.22
CA LYS A 100 -7.18 7.23 -18.99
C LYS A 100 -7.42 8.28 -20.09
N ASP A 101 -7.15 9.54 -19.76
CA ASP A 101 -7.30 10.68 -20.69
C ASP A 101 -6.07 10.86 -21.60
N GLY A 102 -5.10 9.93 -21.57
CA GLY A 102 -3.97 9.90 -22.49
C GLY A 102 -2.72 10.64 -22.01
N MET A 103 -2.66 11.06 -20.74
CA MET A 103 -1.44 11.63 -20.18
C MET A 103 -0.37 10.56 -19.99
N THR A 104 0.87 10.85 -20.39
CA THR A 104 2.03 9.99 -20.19
C THR A 104 2.84 10.42 -18.98
N GLY A 105 3.47 9.45 -18.27
CA GLY A 105 4.35 9.70 -17.14
C GLY A 105 5.84 9.56 -17.51
N PRO A 106 6.74 9.87 -16.54
CA PRO A 106 8.17 9.65 -16.73
C PRO A 106 8.50 8.17 -16.93
N SER A 107 9.22 7.86 -18.01
CA SER A 107 9.60 6.47 -18.32
C SER A 107 11.10 6.39 -18.68
N PRO A 108 11.82 5.36 -18.21
CA PRO A 108 11.40 4.31 -17.28
C PRO A 108 11.35 4.82 -15.82
N ILE A 109 10.26 4.58 -15.11
CA ILE A 109 10.12 5.07 -13.71
C ILE A 109 10.86 4.18 -12.71
N PHE A 110 11.02 2.89 -12.99
CA PHE A 110 11.72 1.97 -12.10
C PHE A 110 13.23 1.97 -12.35
N ASP A 111 13.69 1.81 -13.60
CA ASP A 111 15.08 1.56 -13.99
C ASP A 111 15.89 2.82 -14.32
N GLY A 112 15.30 3.99 -14.28
CA GLY A 112 15.99 5.25 -14.62
C GLY A 112 17.07 5.62 -13.61
N ARG A 113 18.06 6.43 -14.01
CA ARG A 113 19.13 6.97 -13.15
C ARG A 113 18.63 7.58 -11.83
N CYS A 114 17.42 8.15 -11.85
CA CYS A 114 16.73 8.68 -10.70
C CYS A 114 15.39 7.94 -10.51
N GLY A 115 15.33 6.68 -10.93
CA GLY A 115 14.16 5.83 -10.85
C GLY A 115 13.97 5.22 -9.47
N PHE A 116 12.88 4.51 -9.31
CA PHE A 116 12.46 3.93 -8.03
C PHE A 116 13.50 2.94 -7.47
N PHE A 117 14.14 2.13 -8.31
CA PHE A 117 15.15 1.16 -7.87
C PHE A 117 16.36 1.83 -7.24
N GLU A 118 16.83 2.92 -7.81
CA GLU A 118 17.97 3.67 -7.27
C GLU A 118 17.58 4.51 -6.05
N ALA A 119 16.41 5.19 -6.14
CA ALA A 119 16.01 6.17 -5.13
C ALA A 119 15.38 5.56 -3.88
N VAL A 120 14.67 4.43 -4.00
CA VAL A 120 13.80 3.90 -2.93
C VAL A 120 14.18 2.48 -2.50
N SER A 121 14.28 1.53 -3.43
CA SER A 121 14.47 0.11 -3.08
C SER A 121 15.93 -0.33 -2.98
N SER A 122 16.89 0.57 -3.22
CA SER A 122 18.32 0.28 -3.18
C SER A 122 18.74 -0.84 -4.16
N GLY A 123 18.01 -1.02 -5.22
CA GLY A 123 18.29 -1.99 -6.29
C GLY A 123 17.03 -2.58 -6.91
N PRO A 124 17.21 -3.29 -8.05
CA PRO A 124 16.12 -3.92 -8.75
C PRO A 124 15.55 -5.11 -7.98
N PHE A 125 14.25 -5.32 -8.10
CA PHE A 125 13.53 -6.48 -7.56
C PHE A 125 12.61 -7.08 -8.64
N GLN A 126 12.17 -8.31 -8.41
CA GLN A 126 11.16 -8.95 -9.23
C GLN A 126 10.01 -9.42 -8.34
N LEU A 127 8.79 -9.06 -8.72
CA LEU A 127 7.62 -9.57 -8.03
C LEU A 127 7.40 -11.03 -8.41
N GLU A 128 7.16 -11.86 -7.40
CA GLU A 128 6.72 -13.24 -7.62
C GLU A 128 5.36 -13.27 -8.33
N GLU A 129 5.01 -14.44 -8.87
CA GLU A 129 3.69 -14.63 -9.48
C GLU A 129 2.55 -14.29 -8.52
N PHE A 130 1.55 -13.60 -9.03
CA PHE A 130 0.37 -13.24 -8.28
C PHE A 130 -0.50 -14.49 -7.98
N GLY A 131 -1.33 -14.39 -6.95
CA GLY A 131 -2.33 -15.41 -6.64
C GLY A 131 -3.35 -15.58 -7.78
N GLY A 132 -4.14 -16.62 -7.70
CA GLY A 132 -5.09 -17.06 -8.72
C GLY A 132 -4.68 -18.41 -9.32
N GLU A 133 -5.53 -18.99 -10.18
CA GLU A 133 -5.28 -20.29 -10.80
C GLU A 133 -4.92 -21.40 -9.79
N GLY A 134 -5.59 -21.38 -8.62
CA GLY A 134 -5.35 -22.33 -7.53
C GLY A 134 -4.31 -21.90 -6.50
N LYS A 135 -3.59 -20.77 -6.71
CA LYS A 135 -2.68 -20.18 -5.71
C LYS A 135 -3.42 -19.18 -4.83
N ALA A 136 -3.12 -19.18 -3.54
CA ALA A 136 -3.70 -18.21 -2.60
C ALA A 136 -3.22 -16.79 -2.91
N PHE A 137 -4.10 -15.80 -2.73
CA PHE A 137 -3.74 -14.40 -2.78
C PHE A 137 -3.11 -13.96 -1.46
N ARG A 138 -2.14 -13.04 -1.51
CA ARG A 138 -1.43 -12.51 -0.33
C ARG A 138 -2.34 -11.83 0.69
N ILE A 139 -3.50 -11.35 0.28
CA ILE A 139 -4.50 -10.81 1.22
C ILE A 139 -4.92 -11.84 2.29
N MET A 140 -4.82 -13.14 1.99
CA MET A 140 -5.15 -14.21 2.94
C MET A 140 -4.11 -14.34 4.08
N ASP A 141 -2.90 -13.82 3.88
CA ASP A 141 -1.82 -13.82 4.86
C ASP A 141 -1.78 -12.54 5.71
N VAL A 142 -2.66 -11.56 5.40
CA VAL A 142 -2.70 -10.27 6.08
C VAL A 142 -3.36 -10.40 7.45
N VAL A 143 -2.69 -9.89 8.48
CA VAL A 143 -3.25 -9.84 9.84
C VAL A 143 -4.18 -8.65 9.99
N ILE A 144 -5.44 -8.90 10.30
CA ILE A 144 -6.42 -7.87 10.64
C ILE A 144 -6.29 -7.55 12.13
N LYS A 145 -6.06 -6.27 12.45
CA LYS A 145 -5.94 -5.81 13.84
C LYS A 145 -7.27 -5.93 14.57
N LYS A 146 -7.22 -6.56 15.74
CA LYS A 146 -8.38 -6.69 16.64
C LYS A 146 -8.67 -5.39 17.38
N TYR A 147 -7.64 -4.61 17.70
CA TYR A 147 -7.73 -3.35 18.45
C TYR A 147 -7.25 -2.18 17.59
N PRO A 148 -7.82 -0.98 17.73
CA PRO A 148 -7.47 0.21 16.96
C PRO A 148 -6.16 0.84 17.44
N CYS A 149 -5.06 0.08 17.42
CA CYS A 149 -3.75 0.51 17.89
C CYS A 149 -2.61 -0.05 17.01
N GLY A 150 -1.37 0.26 17.36
CA GLY A 150 -0.18 -0.28 16.70
C GLY A 150 -0.13 -1.81 16.74
N LEU A 151 0.53 -2.42 15.76
CA LEU A 151 0.61 -3.88 15.66
C LEU A 151 1.21 -4.51 16.92
N PHE A 152 2.32 -3.96 17.41
CA PHE A 152 3.01 -4.49 18.60
C PHE A 152 2.22 -4.40 19.90
N ALA A 153 1.21 -3.52 19.96
CA ALA A 153 0.35 -3.39 21.14
C ALA A 153 -0.80 -4.44 21.17
N GLN A 154 -1.06 -5.15 20.07
CA GLN A 154 -2.18 -6.09 19.97
C GLN A 154 -2.08 -7.20 21.04
N THR A 155 -0.89 -7.82 21.17
CA THR A 155 -0.67 -8.92 22.13
C THR A 155 -0.73 -8.45 23.58
N ALA A 156 -0.17 -7.28 23.88
CA ALA A 156 -0.20 -6.71 25.22
C ALA A 156 -1.65 -6.40 25.67
N ILE A 157 -2.44 -5.78 24.78
CA ILE A 157 -3.84 -5.48 25.06
C ILE A 157 -4.65 -6.78 25.22
N ASP A 158 -4.44 -7.77 24.37
CA ASP A 158 -5.15 -9.06 24.47
C ASP A 158 -4.81 -9.78 25.80
N ALA A 159 -3.55 -9.75 26.23
CA ALA A 159 -3.13 -10.28 27.51
C ALA A 159 -3.78 -9.51 28.68
N ALA A 160 -3.78 -8.19 28.66
CA ALA A 160 -4.40 -7.37 29.71
C ALA A 160 -5.92 -7.62 29.79
N VAL A 161 -6.61 -7.73 28.66
CA VAL A 161 -8.05 -8.06 28.64
C VAL A 161 -8.32 -9.43 29.25
N LYS A 162 -7.48 -10.44 28.96
CA LYS A 162 -7.62 -11.78 29.54
C LYS A 162 -7.32 -11.84 31.05
N LEU A 163 -6.40 -10.98 31.52
CA LEU A 163 -6.05 -10.91 32.94
C LEU A 163 -7.05 -10.11 33.77
N ARG A 164 -7.84 -9.24 33.15
CA ARG A 164 -8.79 -8.34 33.84
C ARG A 164 -9.70 -9.05 34.85
N SER A 165 -10.17 -10.25 34.54
CA SER A 165 -11.02 -11.06 35.44
C SER A 165 -10.29 -11.64 36.64
N ARG A 166 -8.94 -11.56 36.67
CA ARG A 166 -8.10 -12.10 37.77
C ARG A 166 -7.59 -11.01 38.69
N ILE A 167 -7.88 -9.74 38.38
CA ILE A 167 -7.43 -8.58 39.15
C ILE A 167 -8.65 -8.05 39.90
N SER A 168 -8.62 -8.07 41.23
CA SER A 168 -9.69 -7.60 42.10
C SER A 168 -9.59 -6.12 42.40
N SER A 169 -8.38 -5.54 42.37
CA SER A 169 -8.09 -4.12 42.57
C SER A 169 -6.97 -3.64 41.65
N VAL A 170 -6.94 -2.36 41.30
CA VAL A 170 -5.86 -1.73 40.53
C VAL A 170 -4.59 -1.56 41.39
N ASP A 171 -4.70 -1.67 42.71
CA ASP A 171 -3.63 -1.52 43.69
C ASP A 171 -2.92 -2.86 43.98
N GLU A 172 -3.33 -3.96 43.35
CA GLU A 172 -2.69 -5.27 43.33
C GLU A 172 -1.81 -5.43 42.07
#